data_335fd62524f3ed134040d962d1bdc79c
#
_entry.id   335fd62524f3ed134040d962d1bdc79c
#
_cell.length_a   1.000
_cell.length_b   1.000
_cell.length_c   1.000
_cell.angle_alpha   90.00
_cell.angle_beta   90.00
_cell.angle_gamma   90.00
#
_symmetry.space_group_name_H-M   'P 1'
#
loop_
_entity.id
_entity.type
_entity.pdbx_description
1 polymer ?
#
loop_
_entity_poly.entity_id
_entity_poly.type
_entity_poly.pdbx_seq_one_letter_code
_entity_poly.pdbx_strand_id
1 'polypeptide(L)'
;MAKHPYLMNCPYCGYPFNMWVKQHPECEKKKQDFQHYLIDYIEEKFLSGTFKISALSEKFLEAEKYLTSEDMSTALQVGIEFAIDKMLEDDEIDDQEMALWNKYVDEWEKVLPSATSKILCPDGANKLIYGQILNFLRNKGLEAARGLGFECMRPNSQIMISKEEEFIFKSNLLWGGAALDVKTRYAGHSTGASYQLTKNTRIRHSQHRGQPIKYDQWNKIGFGEIAITNKHLYFLGTSDSRDLKERLSSISSVETLDKGLILNTNLKTRPAIMINTSTVTESWMVGNILTMAQSL
;
A
#
# COMPACT_ATOMS: atom_id res chain seq x y z
N MET A 1 46.68 -7.13 -36.75
CA MET A 1 45.47 -6.37 -36.45
C MET A 1 45.32 -6.32 -34.92
N ALA A 2 45.58 -5.17 -34.32
CA ALA A 2 45.42 -5.00 -32.89
C ALA A 2 43.91 -5.10 -32.54
N LYS A 3 43.53 -6.05 -31.74
CA LYS A 3 42.16 -6.13 -31.16
C LYS A 3 41.97 -4.87 -30.32
N HIS A 4 41.08 -3.99 -30.74
CA HIS A 4 40.67 -2.86 -29.92
C HIS A 4 40.08 -3.41 -28.61
N PRO A 5 40.70 -3.13 -27.45
CA PRO A 5 40.33 -3.79 -26.17
C PRO A 5 38.97 -3.34 -25.58
N TYR A 6 38.21 -2.53 -26.31
CA TYR A 6 36.98 -1.87 -25.85
C TYR A 6 35.72 -2.22 -26.67
N LEU A 7 35.80 -3.21 -27.57
CA LEU A 7 34.62 -3.67 -28.30
C LEU A 7 33.99 -4.83 -27.55
N MET A 8 32.80 -4.59 -26.99
CA MET A 8 31.93 -5.64 -26.44
C MET A 8 31.03 -6.16 -27.55
N ASN A 9 30.65 -7.42 -27.49
CA ASN A 9 29.68 -7.99 -28.42
C ASN A 9 28.26 -7.84 -27.87
N CYS A 10 27.33 -7.47 -28.73
CA CYS A 10 25.92 -7.43 -28.38
C CYS A 10 25.46 -8.82 -27.90
N PRO A 11 24.84 -8.92 -26.72
CA PRO A 11 24.41 -10.21 -26.19
C PRO A 11 23.35 -10.91 -27.05
N TYR A 12 22.65 -10.17 -27.91
CA TYR A 12 21.52 -10.68 -28.70
C TYR A 12 21.92 -11.05 -30.15
N CYS A 13 22.81 -10.31 -30.80
CA CYS A 13 23.19 -10.59 -32.19
C CYS A 13 24.67 -10.97 -32.36
N GLY A 14 25.48 -10.89 -31.29
CA GLY A 14 26.91 -11.22 -31.33
C GLY A 14 27.80 -10.21 -32.03
N TYR A 15 27.24 -9.17 -32.70
CA TYR A 15 28.04 -8.16 -33.39
C TYR A 15 28.69 -7.16 -32.41
N PRO A 16 29.89 -6.67 -32.71
CA PRO A 16 30.57 -5.71 -31.84
C PRO A 16 29.84 -4.37 -31.78
N PHE A 17 29.80 -3.78 -30.59
CA PHE A 17 29.24 -2.45 -30.37
C PHE A 17 30.23 -1.53 -29.59
N ASN A 18 30.00 -0.23 -29.63
CA ASN A 18 30.81 0.72 -28.90
C ASN A 18 30.49 0.64 -27.40
N MET A 19 31.50 0.77 -26.53
CA MET A 19 31.38 0.68 -25.07
C MET A 19 30.36 1.68 -24.43
N TRP A 20 29.93 2.70 -25.18
CA TRP A 20 28.90 3.67 -24.75
C TRP A 20 27.48 3.23 -25.06
N VAL A 21 27.29 2.15 -25.84
CA VAL A 21 25.97 1.62 -26.22
C VAL A 21 25.95 0.18 -25.79
N LYS A 22 25.09 -0.18 -24.83
CA LYS A 22 25.03 -1.54 -24.26
C LYS A 22 24.53 -2.62 -25.25
N GLN A 23 23.83 -2.21 -26.31
CA GLN A 23 23.29 -3.09 -27.35
C GLN A 23 22.90 -2.26 -28.59
N HIS A 24 22.66 -2.93 -29.72
CA HIS A 24 22.22 -2.25 -30.94
C HIS A 24 20.77 -1.78 -30.83
N PRO A 25 20.40 -0.62 -31.35
CA PRO A 25 19.03 -0.09 -31.29
C PRO A 25 17.96 -1.07 -31.81
N GLU A 26 18.27 -1.80 -32.88
CA GLU A 26 17.37 -2.80 -33.44
C GLU A 26 17.18 -4.01 -32.51
N CYS A 27 18.25 -4.42 -31.82
CA CYS A 27 18.15 -5.50 -30.83
C CYS A 27 17.37 -5.05 -29.60
N GLU A 28 17.57 -3.80 -29.16
CA GLU A 28 16.80 -3.19 -28.07
C GLU A 28 15.31 -3.15 -28.41
N LYS A 29 14.99 -2.69 -29.62
CA LYS A 29 13.60 -2.65 -30.09
C LYS A 29 12.97 -4.05 -30.11
N LYS A 30 13.68 -5.05 -30.70
CA LYS A 30 13.18 -6.43 -30.70
C LYS A 30 13.02 -7.01 -29.31
N LYS A 31 13.93 -6.68 -28.38
CA LYS A 31 13.80 -7.04 -26.97
C LYS A 31 12.50 -6.48 -26.38
N GLN A 32 12.25 -5.19 -26.54
CA GLN A 32 11.05 -4.53 -26.03
C GLN A 32 9.77 -5.09 -26.66
N ASP A 33 9.74 -5.28 -27.98
CA ASP A 33 8.60 -5.85 -28.70
C ASP A 33 8.29 -7.28 -28.19
N PHE A 34 9.31 -8.12 -27.96
CA PHE A 34 9.11 -9.46 -27.42
C PHE A 34 8.68 -9.46 -25.94
N GLN A 35 9.22 -8.54 -25.14
CA GLN A 35 8.84 -8.39 -23.76
C GLN A 35 7.37 -7.99 -23.62
N HIS A 36 6.91 -7.00 -24.39
CA HIS A 36 5.50 -6.61 -24.44
C HIS A 36 4.62 -7.77 -24.93
N TYR A 37 5.02 -8.47 -26.00
CA TYR A 37 4.29 -9.63 -26.48
C TYR A 37 4.11 -10.71 -25.41
N LEU A 38 5.14 -11.01 -24.63
CA LEU A 38 5.03 -11.98 -23.54
C LEU A 38 4.11 -11.51 -22.42
N ILE A 39 4.19 -10.24 -22.05
CA ILE A 39 3.29 -9.63 -21.04
C ILE A 39 1.84 -9.77 -21.48
N ASP A 40 1.51 -9.33 -22.70
CA ASP A 40 0.15 -9.41 -23.25
C ASP A 40 -0.35 -10.86 -23.36
N TYR A 41 0.54 -11.79 -23.80
CA TYR A 41 0.22 -13.20 -23.88
C TYR A 41 -0.13 -13.81 -22.52
N ILE A 42 0.69 -13.51 -21.50
CA ILE A 42 0.49 -14.03 -20.14
C ILE A 42 -0.81 -13.49 -19.55
N GLU A 43 -1.04 -12.19 -19.67
CA GLU A 43 -2.25 -11.54 -19.22
C GLU A 43 -3.50 -12.17 -19.87
N GLU A 44 -3.51 -12.29 -21.22
CA GLU A 44 -4.63 -12.88 -21.96
C GLU A 44 -4.90 -14.34 -21.52
N LYS A 45 -3.84 -15.15 -21.40
CA LYS A 45 -3.99 -16.56 -21.02
C LYS A 45 -4.45 -16.76 -19.58
N PHE A 46 -4.00 -15.87 -18.69
CA PHE A 46 -4.47 -15.86 -17.31
C PHE A 46 -5.95 -15.50 -17.25
N LEU A 47 -6.37 -14.36 -17.80
CA LEU A 47 -7.76 -13.88 -17.75
C LEU A 47 -8.74 -14.81 -18.46
N SER A 48 -8.31 -15.47 -19.53
CA SER A 48 -9.14 -16.49 -20.20
C SER A 48 -9.19 -17.84 -19.46
N GLY A 49 -8.43 -18.01 -18.38
CA GLY A 49 -8.32 -19.28 -17.65
C GLY A 49 -7.71 -20.42 -18.48
N THR A 50 -6.94 -20.08 -19.52
CA THR A 50 -6.26 -21.04 -20.41
C THR A 50 -4.74 -21.07 -20.21
N PHE A 51 -4.25 -20.47 -19.16
CA PHE A 51 -2.84 -20.46 -18.81
C PHE A 51 -2.31 -21.89 -18.62
N LYS A 52 -1.18 -22.20 -19.28
CA LYS A 52 -0.45 -23.48 -19.16
C LYS A 52 1.04 -23.24 -19.19
N ILE A 53 1.75 -23.82 -18.25
CA ILE A 53 3.23 -23.71 -18.18
C ILE A 53 3.91 -24.30 -19.40
N SER A 54 3.40 -25.41 -19.95
CA SER A 54 3.95 -26.01 -21.18
C SER A 54 3.93 -25.03 -22.36
N ALA A 55 2.81 -24.33 -22.58
CA ALA A 55 2.68 -23.34 -23.63
C ALA A 55 3.55 -22.10 -23.37
N LEU A 56 3.68 -21.67 -22.10
CA LEU A 56 4.59 -20.61 -21.72
C LEU A 56 6.06 -20.98 -21.98
N SER A 57 6.46 -22.24 -21.69
CA SER A 57 7.81 -22.73 -21.94
C SER A 57 8.17 -22.69 -23.43
N GLU A 58 7.22 -23.02 -24.31
CA GLU A 58 7.43 -22.89 -25.77
C GLU A 58 7.67 -21.43 -26.17
N LYS A 59 6.89 -20.49 -25.59
CA LYS A 59 7.07 -19.05 -25.83
C LYS A 59 8.39 -18.52 -25.28
N PHE A 60 8.83 -19.03 -24.15
CA PHE A 60 10.13 -18.67 -23.59
C PHE A 60 11.29 -19.16 -24.47
N LEU A 61 11.20 -20.38 -25.05
CA LEU A 61 12.18 -20.88 -26.01
C LEU A 61 12.26 -20.00 -27.29
N GLU A 62 11.13 -19.50 -27.77
CA GLU A 62 11.10 -18.51 -28.85
C GLU A 62 11.77 -17.19 -28.45
N ALA A 63 11.56 -16.76 -27.22
CA ALA A 63 12.04 -15.48 -26.68
C ALA A 63 13.54 -15.49 -26.31
N GLU A 64 14.15 -16.64 -26.00
CA GLU A 64 15.56 -16.77 -25.60
C GLU A 64 16.56 -16.11 -26.58
N LYS A 65 16.15 -15.92 -27.84
CA LYS A 65 16.94 -15.19 -28.85
C LYS A 65 17.05 -13.71 -28.57
N TYR A 66 16.12 -13.16 -27.79
CA TYR A 66 15.97 -11.72 -27.58
C TYR A 66 15.90 -11.31 -26.12
N LEU A 67 15.56 -12.24 -25.22
CA LEU A 67 15.37 -11.99 -23.81
C LEU A 67 16.29 -12.86 -22.96
N THR A 68 16.77 -12.30 -21.86
CA THR A 68 17.44 -13.08 -20.80
C THR A 68 16.39 -13.79 -19.92
N SER A 69 16.83 -14.76 -19.13
CA SER A 69 15.95 -15.40 -18.13
C SER A 69 15.36 -14.39 -17.13
N GLU A 70 16.11 -13.33 -16.81
CA GLU A 70 15.62 -12.24 -15.95
C GLU A 70 14.53 -11.41 -16.63
N ASP A 71 14.72 -11.06 -17.92
CA ASP A 71 13.70 -10.36 -18.72
C ASP A 71 12.41 -11.19 -18.82
N MET A 72 12.51 -12.51 -19.03
CA MET A 72 11.37 -13.42 -19.11
C MET A 72 10.64 -13.54 -17.75
N SER A 73 11.40 -13.64 -16.66
CA SER A 73 10.82 -13.65 -15.32
C SER A 73 10.08 -12.35 -15.01
N THR A 74 10.66 -11.21 -15.40
CA THR A 74 10.03 -9.90 -15.26
C THR A 74 8.75 -9.81 -16.09
N ALA A 75 8.76 -10.29 -17.34
CA ALA A 75 7.58 -10.29 -18.20
C ALA A 75 6.45 -11.16 -17.61
N LEU A 76 6.79 -12.32 -17.02
CA LEU A 76 5.82 -13.17 -16.33
C LEU A 76 5.18 -12.42 -15.15
N GLN A 77 6.00 -11.84 -14.29
CA GLN A 77 5.52 -11.12 -13.12
C GLN A 77 4.62 -9.94 -13.50
N VAL A 78 5.06 -9.12 -14.44
CA VAL A 78 4.30 -7.94 -14.90
C VAL A 78 2.99 -8.36 -15.58
N GLY A 79 3.00 -9.42 -16.41
CA GLY A 79 1.79 -9.91 -17.08
C GLY A 79 0.73 -10.42 -16.08
N ILE A 80 1.16 -11.10 -15.02
CA ILE A 80 0.25 -11.53 -13.95
C ILE A 80 -0.24 -10.34 -13.12
N GLU A 81 0.62 -9.37 -12.80
CA GLU A 81 0.20 -8.16 -12.09
C GLU A 81 -0.84 -7.37 -12.88
N PHE A 82 -0.67 -7.21 -14.20
CA PHE A 82 -1.67 -6.55 -15.05
C PHE A 82 -3.00 -7.31 -15.10
N ALA A 83 -2.95 -8.65 -15.16
CA ALA A 83 -4.16 -9.45 -15.10
C ALA A 83 -4.92 -9.27 -13.78
N ILE A 84 -4.19 -9.27 -12.65
CA ILE A 84 -4.77 -9.02 -11.33
C ILE A 84 -5.34 -7.61 -11.22
N ASP A 85 -4.64 -6.60 -11.74
CA ASP A 85 -5.11 -5.21 -11.72
C ASP A 85 -6.40 -5.04 -12.56
N LYS A 86 -6.55 -5.80 -13.65
CA LYS A 86 -7.81 -5.85 -14.42
C LYS A 86 -8.94 -6.53 -13.66
N MET A 87 -8.66 -7.60 -12.92
CA MET A 87 -9.67 -8.24 -12.06
C MET A 87 -10.13 -7.29 -10.94
N LEU A 88 -9.29 -6.38 -10.50
CA LEU A 88 -9.55 -5.41 -9.43
C LEU A 88 -10.09 -4.06 -9.96
N GLU A 89 -10.57 -3.96 -11.20
CA GLU A 89 -11.14 -2.70 -11.73
C GLU A 89 -12.32 -2.16 -10.90
N ASP A 90 -13.06 -3.04 -10.21
CA ASP A 90 -14.14 -2.69 -9.28
C ASP A 90 -13.74 -2.74 -7.79
N ASP A 91 -12.44 -2.87 -7.49
CA ASP A 91 -11.88 -3.04 -6.14
C ASP A 91 -12.28 -4.34 -5.42
N GLU A 92 -12.84 -5.31 -6.11
CA GLU A 92 -13.30 -6.58 -5.53
C GLU A 92 -12.72 -7.77 -6.29
N ILE A 93 -12.73 -8.94 -5.67
CA ILE A 93 -12.42 -10.23 -6.32
C ILE A 93 -13.55 -11.20 -6.04
N ASP A 94 -14.19 -11.63 -7.10
CA ASP A 94 -15.29 -12.61 -7.01
C ASP A 94 -14.79 -14.08 -7.02
N ASP A 95 -15.73 -15.02 -6.87
CA ASP A 95 -15.42 -16.44 -6.84
C ASP A 95 -14.91 -16.96 -8.21
N GLN A 96 -15.29 -16.33 -9.33
CA GLN A 96 -14.83 -16.70 -10.68
C GLN A 96 -13.40 -16.24 -10.90
N GLU A 97 -13.08 -15.03 -10.49
CA GLU A 97 -11.73 -14.46 -10.54
C GLU A 97 -10.76 -15.21 -9.62
N MET A 98 -11.20 -15.56 -8.40
CA MET A 98 -10.42 -16.45 -7.54
C MET A 98 -10.17 -17.83 -8.17
N ALA A 99 -11.13 -18.36 -8.95
CA ALA A 99 -10.93 -19.62 -9.66
C ALA A 99 -9.84 -19.50 -10.75
N LEU A 100 -9.69 -18.34 -11.42
CA LEU A 100 -8.60 -18.10 -12.37
C LEU A 100 -7.24 -18.13 -11.67
N TRP A 101 -7.14 -17.47 -10.52
CA TRP A 101 -5.92 -17.50 -9.70
C TRP A 101 -5.56 -18.92 -9.25
N ASN A 102 -6.53 -19.67 -8.75
CA ASN A 102 -6.29 -21.04 -8.31
C ASN A 102 -5.81 -21.92 -9.46
N LYS A 103 -6.39 -21.81 -10.66
CA LYS A 103 -5.89 -22.52 -11.84
C LYS A 103 -4.45 -22.18 -12.19
N TYR A 104 -4.06 -20.91 -12.06
CA TYR A 104 -2.69 -20.47 -12.28
C TYR A 104 -1.73 -21.10 -11.27
N VAL A 105 -2.09 -21.11 -9.99
CA VAL A 105 -1.30 -21.75 -8.93
C VAL A 105 -1.19 -23.25 -9.17
N ASP A 106 -2.28 -23.94 -9.50
CA ASP A 106 -2.33 -25.36 -9.80
C ASP A 106 -1.39 -25.75 -10.97
N GLU A 107 -1.29 -24.90 -12.00
CA GLU A 107 -0.36 -25.13 -13.11
C GLU A 107 1.10 -25.08 -12.64
N TRP A 108 1.44 -24.16 -11.75
CA TRP A 108 2.79 -24.06 -11.18
C TRP A 108 3.10 -25.20 -10.22
N GLU A 109 2.16 -25.65 -9.42
CA GLU A 109 2.36 -26.79 -8.51
C GLU A 109 2.68 -28.09 -9.23
N LYS A 110 2.24 -28.27 -10.48
CA LYS A 110 2.61 -29.42 -11.32
C LYS A 110 4.11 -29.50 -11.62
N VAL A 111 4.78 -28.35 -11.67
CA VAL A 111 6.21 -28.24 -12.03
C VAL A 111 7.05 -27.92 -10.80
N LEU A 112 6.50 -27.19 -9.86
CA LEU A 112 7.15 -26.73 -8.63
C LEU A 112 6.23 -27.00 -7.43
N PRO A 113 6.26 -28.24 -6.85
CA PRO A 113 5.32 -28.62 -5.77
C PRO A 113 5.39 -27.76 -4.51
N SER A 114 6.44 -26.94 -4.35
CA SER A 114 6.58 -25.99 -3.24
C SER A 114 6.17 -24.57 -3.62
N ALA A 115 5.65 -24.35 -4.83
CA ALA A 115 5.21 -23.03 -5.26
C ALA A 115 3.99 -22.59 -4.43
N THR A 116 4.13 -21.44 -3.80
CA THR A 116 3.02 -20.77 -3.11
C THR A 116 2.65 -19.51 -3.85
N SER A 117 1.41 -19.06 -3.71
CA SER A 117 0.93 -17.80 -4.28
C SER A 117 1.88 -16.63 -3.96
N LYS A 118 2.44 -16.60 -2.75
CA LYS A 118 3.40 -15.56 -2.31
C LYS A 118 4.74 -15.61 -3.05
N ILE A 119 5.17 -16.79 -3.53
CA ILE A 119 6.42 -16.93 -4.30
C ILE A 119 6.20 -16.51 -5.74
N LEU A 120 5.03 -16.84 -6.30
CA LEU A 120 4.71 -16.60 -7.70
C LEU A 120 4.46 -15.13 -8.02
N CYS A 121 3.75 -14.43 -7.14
CA CYS A 121 3.45 -13.01 -7.26
C CYS A 121 3.09 -12.44 -5.87
N PRO A 122 4.07 -11.98 -5.07
CA PRO A 122 3.84 -11.56 -3.68
C PRO A 122 2.81 -10.44 -3.55
N ASP A 123 2.93 -9.39 -4.35
CA ASP A 123 2.03 -8.23 -4.31
C ASP A 123 0.66 -8.59 -4.87
N GLY A 124 0.60 -9.35 -5.97
CA GLY A 124 -0.64 -9.84 -6.54
C GLY A 124 -1.43 -10.72 -5.59
N ALA A 125 -0.76 -11.64 -4.87
CA ALA A 125 -1.40 -12.48 -3.86
C ALA A 125 -2.06 -11.64 -2.74
N ASN A 126 -1.41 -10.57 -2.29
CA ASN A 126 -1.98 -9.66 -1.30
C ASN A 126 -3.17 -8.88 -1.87
N LYS A 127 -3.07 -8.38 -3.11
CA LYS A 127 -4.19 -7.70 -3.80
C LYS A 127 -5.41 -8.60 -3.91
N LEU A 128 -5.24 -9.87 -4.30
CA LEU A 128 -6.32 -10.85 -4.40
C LEU A 128 -6.99 -11.14 -3.05
N ILE A 129 -6.19 -11.35 -1.99
CA ILE A 129 -6.71 -11.53 -0.62
C ILE A 129 -7.53 -10.30 -0.22
N TYR A 130 -7.02 -9.12 -0.45
CA TYR A 130 -7.68 -7.87 -0.07
C TYR A 130 -8.95 -7.62 -0.89
N GLY A 131 -8.92 -7.86 -2.21
CA GLY A 131 -10.11 -7.78 -3.07
C GLY A 131 -11.19 -8.77 -2.65
N GLN A 132 -10.83 -10.00 -2.26
CA GLN A 132 -11.78 -10.98 -1.73
C GLN A 132 -12.38 -10.53 -0.39
N ILE A 133 -11.59 -9.96 0.51
CA ILE A 133 -12.10 -9.39 1.76
C ILE A 133 -13.09 -8.26 1.46
N LEU A 134 -12.77 -7.37 0.52
CA LEU A 134 -13.65 -6.26 0.14
C LEU A 134 -14.98 -6.78 -0.44
N ASN A 135 -14.94 -7.76 -1.34
CA ASN A 135 -16.13 -8.41 -1.87
C ASN A 135 -17.03 -8.98 -0.76
N PHE A 136 -16.44 -9.74 0.18
CA PHE A 136 -17.20 -10.33 1.28
C PHE A 136 -17.76 -9.26 2.22
N LEU A 137 -17.01 -8.24 2.55
CA LEU A 137 -17.49 -7.14 3.39
C LEU A 137 -18.69 -6.42 2.76
N ARG A 138 -18.63 -6.12 1.45
CA ARG A 138 -19.72 -5.42 0.73
C ARG A 138 -20.95 -6.30 0.53
N ASN A 139 -20.74 -7.54 0.10
CA ASN A 139 -21.82 -8.36 -0.42
C ASN A 139 -22.36 -9.40 0.58
N LYS A 140 -21.55 -9.82 1.55
CA LYS A 140 -21.89 -10.91 2.49
C LYS A 140 -21.78 -10.50 3.97
N GLY A 141 -21.22 -9.32 4.24
CA GLY A 141 -21.08 -8.75 5.58
C GLY A 141 -19.85 -9.22 6.35
N LEU A 142 -19.62 -8.59 7.52
CA LEU A 142 -18.40 -8.73 8.31
C LEU A 142 -18.14 -10.17 8.81
N GLU A 143 -19.17 -10.89 9.27
CA GLU A 143 -19.02 -12.25 9.76
C GLU A 143 -18.59 -13.22 8.64
N ALA A 144 -19.13 -13.05 7.43
CA ALA A 144 -18.72 -13.85 6.29
C ALA A 144 -17.26 -13.55 5.88
N ALA A 145 -16.84 -12.28 5.92
CA ALA A 145 -15.46 -11.89 5.65
C ALA A 145 -14.48 -12.46 6.70
N ARG A 146 -14.86 -12.49 7.98
CA ARG A 146 -14.08 -13.16 9.04
C ARG A 146 -13.96 -14.66 8.82
N GLY A 147 -15.02 -15.27 8.29
CA GLY A 147 -15.05 -16.69 7.93
C GLY A 147 -13.98 -17.11 6.91
N LEU A 148 -13.43 -16.18 6.14
CA LEU A 148 -12.28 -16.42 5.26
C LEU A 148 -11.00 -16.78 6.04
N GLY A 149 -10.92 -16.45 7.32
CA GLY A 149 -9.82 -16.86 8.22
C GLY A 149 -8.52 -16.09 8.07
N PHE A 150 -8.50 -15.00 7.31
CA PHE A 150 -7.29 -14.18 7.11
C PHE A 150 -6.84 -13.50 8.42
N GLU A 151 -5.53 -13.46 8.63
CA GLU A 151 -4.91 -12.92 9.85
C GLU A 151 -5.25 -11.43 10.07
N CYS A 152 -5.34 -10.65 8.99
CA CYS A 152 -5.70 -9.23 9.05
C CYS A 152 -7.14 -8.97 9.54
N MET A 153 -8.00 -9.98 9.52
CA MET A 153 -9.38 -9.92 10.01
C MET A 153 -9.52 -10.38 11.49
N ARG A 154 -8.44 -10.82 12.12
CA ARG A 154 -8.45 -11.29 13.52
C ARG A 154 -8.21 -10.13 14.48
N PRO A 155 -8.97 -10.04 15.58
CA PRO A 155 -8.79 -9.00 16.58
C PRO A 155 -7.35 -8.96 17.10
N ASN A 156 -6.82 -7.76 17.25
CA ASN A 156 -5.55 -7.54 17.93
C ASN A 156 -5.79 -7.47 19.44
N SER A 157 -5.08 -8.28 20.21
CA SER A 157 -5.20 -8.34 21.67
C SER A 157 -4.75 -7.04 22.37
N GLN A 158 -4.04 -6.17 21.67
CA GLN A 158 -3.58 -4.87 22.19
C GLN A 158 -4.66 -3.79 22.16
N ILE A 159 -5.74 -4.00 21.40
CA ILE A 159 -6.81 -3.02 21.26
C ILE A 159 -7.94 -3.33 22.24
N MET A 160 -8.20 -2.42 23.17
CA MET A 160 -9.40 -2.47 23.98
C MET A 160 -10.58 -1.89 23.21
N ILE A 161 -11.38 -2.75 22.60
CA ILE A 161 -12.64 -2.36 21.95
C ILE A 161 -13.79 -2.40 22.95
N SER A 162 -14.75 -1.47 22.81
CA SER A 162 -15.97 -1.46 23.62
C SER A 162 -16.89 -2.62 23.24
N LYS A 163 -17.87 -2.97 24.09
CA LYS A 163 -18.82 -4.08 23.83
C LYS A 163 -19.64 -3.92 22.53
N GLU A 164 -19.82 -2.68 22.08
CA GLU A 164 -20.59 -2.34 20.87
C GLU A 164 -19.70 -2.02 19.67
N GLU A 165 -18.41 -2.28 19.79
CA GLU A 165 -17.44 -1.98 18.76
C GLU A 165 -16.94 -3.28 18.16
N GLU A 166 -17.01 -3.40 16.84
CA GLU A 166 -16.61 -4.59 16.11
C GLU A 166 -15.32 -4.36 15.36
N PHE A 167 -14.37 -5.27 15.53
CA PHE A 167 -13.11 -5.25 14.80
C PHE A 167 -13.33 -5.64 13.34
N ILE A 168 -12.76 -4.88 12.41
CA ILE A 168 -12.85 -5.13 10.96
C ILE A 168 -11.52 -5.59 10.40
N PHE A 169 -10.45 -4.83 10.62
CA PHE A 169 -9.19 -5.04 9.91
C PHE A 169 -8.00 -4.55 10.74
N LYS A 170 -6.84 -5.19 10.54
CA LYS A 170 -5.52 -4.67 10.95
C LYS A 170 -4.53 -4.77 9.80
N SER A 171 -3.70 -3.76 9.63
CA SER A 171 -2.55 -3.84 8.74
C SER A 171 -1.46 -4.74 9.33
N ASN A 172 -0.79 -5.50 8.47
CA ASN A 172 0.37 -6.31 8.86
C ASN A 172 1.69 -5.52 8.74
N LEU A 173 1.62 -4.27 8.30
CA LEU A 173 2.78 -3.40 8.09
C LEU A 173 2.82 -2.28 9.12
N LEU A 174 4.03 -1.78 9.38
CA LEU A 174 4.22 -0.56 10.15
C LEU A 174 4.01 0.67 9.27
N TRP A 175 3.20 1.59 9.76
CA TRP A 175 2.86 2.84 9.11
C TRP A 175 3.52 4.01 9.83
N GLY A 176 3.98 5.00 9.05
CA GLY A 176 4.41 6.29 9.59
C GLY A 176 3.21 7.22 9.74
N GLY A 177 3.06 7.88 10.89
CA GLY A 177 1.96 8.78 11.15
C GLY A 177 2.40 10.22 11.43
N ALA A 178 1.62 11.20 10.93
CA ALA A 178 1.69 12.61 11.28
C ALA A 178 0.28 13.20 11.37
N ALA A 179 0.07 14.12 12.31
CA ALA A 179 -1.19 14.85 12.44
C ALA A 179 -0.97 16.34 12.22
N LEU A 180 -1.88 16.97 11.49
CA LEU A 180 -1.94 18.41 11.33
C LEU A 180 -2.72 19.00 12.50
N ASP A 181 -2.01 19.63 13.43
CA ASP A 181 -2.64 20.26 14.59
C ASP A 181 -2.71 21.77 14.41
N VAL A 182 -3.85 22.36 14.72
CA VAL A 182 -4.02 23.82 14.78
C VAL A 182 -3.57 24.33 16.13
N LYS A 183 -2.43 25.01 16.16
CA LYS A 183 -1.89 25.63 17.36
C LYS A 183 -2.24 27.11 17.44
N THR A 184 -2.39 27.61 18.66
CA THR A 184 -2.64 29.03 18.90
C THR A 184 -1.39 29.63 19.58
N ARG A 185 -0.79 30.63 18.95
CA ARG A 185 0.26 31.44 19.52
C ARG A 185 -0.30 32.82 19.82
N TYR A 186 -0.01 33.34 20.98
CA TYR A 186 -0.36 34.73 21.32
C TYR A 186 0.80 35.62 20.90
N ALA A 187 0.56 36.50 19.93
CA ALA A 187 1.50 37.55 19.54
C ALA A 187 1.12 38.85 20.27
N GLY A 188 1.98 39.34 21.15
CA GLY A 188 1.80 40.56 21.90
C GLY A 188 2.71 40.65 23.11
N HIS A 189 2.86 41.87 23.68
CA HIS A 189 3.63 42.06 24.88
C HIS A 189 2.75 41.79 26.11
N SER A 190 3.25 40.96 27.03
CA SER A 190 2.67 40.87 28.37
C SER A 190 3.39 41.84 29.27
N THR A 191 2.68 42.81 29.79
CA THR A 191 3.18 43.66 30.89
C THR A 191 2.58 43.12 32.18
N GLY A 192 3.42 42.70 33.09
CA GLY A 192 3.01 42.23 34.40
C GLY A 192 3.82 42.94 35.48
N ALA A 193 3.18 43.47 36.48
CA ALA A 193 3.77 43.98 37.70
C ALA A 193 3.45 43.00 38.84
N SER A 194 4.41 42.72 39.65
CA SER A 194 4.21 41.95 40.89
C SER A 194 4.57 42.81 42.09
N TYR A 195 3.65 42.94 43.01
CA TYR A 195 3.83 43.71 44.23
C TYR A 195 3.84 42.75 45.41
N GLN A 196 4.81 42.89 46.30
CA GLN A 196 4.87 42.16 47.56
C GLN A 196 4.15 42.99 48.65
N LEU A 197 3.02 42.48 49.11
CA LEU A 197 2.18 43.17 50.10
C LEU A 197 2.64 42.86 51.56
N THR A 198 3.09 41.60 51.78
CA THR A 198 3.65 41.16 53.05
C THR A 198 4.81 40.21 52.80
N LYS A 199 5.58 39.81 53.85
CA LYS A 199 6.66 38.81 53.70
C LYS A 199 6.20 37.52 53.03
N ASN A 200 4.93 37.19 53.11
CA ASN A 200 4.40 35.89 52.59
C ASN A 200 3.33 36.08 51.50
N THR A 201 2.97 37.28 51.12
CA THR A 201 1.90 37.55 50.12
C THR A 201 2.41 38.38 48.97
N ARG A 202 2.31 37.83 47.75
CA ARG A 202 2.68 38.48 46.49
C ARG A 202 1.49 38.55 45.55
N ILE A 203 1.08 39.73 45.15
CA ILE A 203 0.06 39.93 44.13
C ILE A 203 0.74 40.09 42.77
N ARG A 204 0.32 39.31 41.81
CA ARG A 204 0.71 39.46 40.41
C ARG A 204 -0.45 39.99 39.62
N HIS A 205 -0.25 41.12 38.99
CA HIS A 205 -1.20 41.64 38.00
C HIS A 205 -0.55 41.53 36.63
N SER A 206 -1.12 40.67 35.76
CA SER A 206 -0.65 40.52 34.39
C SER A 206 -1.78 40.86 33.42
N GLN A 207 -1.57 41.81 32.52
CA GLN A 207 -2.45 42.04 31.39
C GLN A 207 -1.85 41.41 30.14
N HIS A 208 -2.53 40.39 29.61
CA HIS A 208 -2.24 39.85 28.31
C HIS A 208 -3.00 40.64 27.24
N ARG A 209 -2.29 41.43 26.44
CA ARG A 209 -2.83 42.08 25.24
C ARG A 209 -2.25 41.40 23.99
N GLY A 210 -2.41 40.09 23.86
CA GLY A 210 -1.99 39.37 22.67
C GLY A 210 -3.19 38.96 21.82
N GLN A 211 -3.12 39.19 20.52
CA GLN A 211 -4.08 38.57 19.60
C GLN A 211 -3.70 37.09 19.38
N PRO A 212 -4.67 36.18 19.46
CA PRO A 212 -4.42 34.76 19.16
C PRO A 212 -4.21 34.60 17.65
N ILE A 213 -3.03 34.15 17.27
CA ILE A 213 -2.71 33.75 15.89
C ILE A 213 -2.78 32.23 15.83
N LYS A 214 -3.67 31.70 15.00
CA LYS A 214 -3.74 30.28 14.70
C LYS A 214 -2.77 29.96 13.56
N TYR A 215 -2.06 28.85 13.67
CA TYR A 215 -1.21 28.32 12.62
C TYR A 215 -1.25 26.81 12.61
N ASP A 216 -1.12 26.25 11.43
CA ASP A 216 -1.12 24.81 11.21
C ASP A 216 0.30 24.25 11.35
N GLN A 217 0.43 23.13 12.03
CA GLN A 217 1.71 22.46 12.21
C GLN A 217 1.54 20.94 12.11
N TRP A 218 2.28 20.32 11.20
CA TRP A 218 2.42 18.88 11.18
C TRP A 218 3.27 18.39 12.34
N ASN A 219 2.70 17.52 13.15
CA ASN A 219 3.37 16.85 14.26
C ASN A 219 3.50 15.37 13.96
N LYS A 220 4.72 14.86 14.01
CA LYS A 220 4.99 13.43 13.85
C LYS A 220 4.31 12.65 14.99
N ILE A 221 3.54 11.62 14.65
CA ILE A 221 2.98 10.64 15.57
C ILE A 221 4.02 9.54 15.82
N GLY A 222 4.73 9.12 14.79
CA GLY A 222 5.75 8.06 14.82
C GLY A 222 5.39 6.91 13.90
N PHE A 223 5.83 5.70 14.26
CA PHE A 223 5.51 4.47 13.54
C PHE A 223 4.56 3.62 14.37
N GLY A 224 3.66 2.92 13.71
CA GLY A 224 2.67 2.08 14.39
C GLY A 224 1.91 1.17 13.44
N GLU A 225 1.08 0.32 14.02
CA GLU A 225 0.14 -0.54 13.29
C GLU A 225 -1.21 0.16 13.17
N ILE A 226 -1.90 -0.08 12.05
CA ILE A 226 -3.26 0.40 11.84
C ILE A 226 -4.24 -0.72 12.18
N ALA A 227 -5.30 -0.35 12.90
CA ALA A 227 -6.46 -1.21 13.06
C ALA A 227 -7.75 -0.39 12.91
N ILE A 228 -8.76 -1.03 12.33
CA ILE A 228 -10.03 -0.41 11.98
C ILE A 228 -11.15 -1.23 12.61
N THR A 229 -12.07 -0.52 13.25
CA THR A 229 -13.32 -1.07 13.76
C THR A 229 -14.49 -0.37 13.07
N ASN A 230 -15.72 -0.79 13.35
CA ASN A 230 -16.92 -0.10 12.86
C ASN A 230 -17.12 1.32 13.44
N LYS A 231 -16.30 1.74 14.43
CA LYS A 231 -16.42 3.07 15.08
C LYS A 231 -15.15 3.90 15.02
N HIS A 232 -13.98 3.27 14.99
CA HIS A 232 -12.72 3.96 15.14
C HIS A 232 -11.62 3.43 14.21
N LEU A 233 -10.74 4.35 13.83
CA LEU A 233 -9.39 4.06 13.36
C LEU A 233 -8.45 4.13 14.56
N TYR A 234 -7.63 3.11 14.72
CA TYR A 234 -6.55 3.06 15.69
C TYR A 234 -5.21 3.10 14.96
N PHE A 235 -4.31 3.92 15.44
CA PHE A 235 -2.90 3.86 15.12
C PHE A 235 -2.18 3.50 16.42
N LEU A 236 -1.63 2.29 16.48
CA LEU A 236 -0.96 1.75 17.66
C LEU A 236 0.52 2.00 17.53
N GLY A 237 1.00 3.02 18.23
CA GLY A 237 2.39 3.44 18.17
C GLY A 237 3.36 2.39 18.72
N THR A 238 4.51 2.25 18.10
CA THR A 238 5.65 1.52 18.69
C THR A 238 6.24 2.32 19.86
N SER A 239 7.20 1.76 20.61
CA SER A 239 7.75 2.27 21.89
C SER A 239 8.04 3.78 21.95
N ASP A 240 8.42 4.40 20.82
CA ASP A 240 8.77 5.83 20.72
C ASP A 240 7.69 6.66 20.02
N SER A 241 6.51 6.09 19.81
CA SER A 241 5.42 6.66 19.04
C SER A 241 4.19 6.87 19.90
N ARG A 242 3.27 7.74 19.44
CA ARG A 242 2.02 7.99 20.15
C ARG A 242 0.91 7.15 19.55
N ASP A 243 0.06 6.62 20.41
CA ASP A 243 -1.19 6.03 19.97
C ASP A 243 -2.13 7.15 19.49
N LEU A 244 -2.88 6.84 18.44
CA LEU A 244 -3.97 7.67 17.96
C LEU A 244 -5.24 6.83 17.88
N LYS A 245 -6.33 7.36 18.40
CA LYS A 245 -7.67 6.82 18.22
C LYS A 245 -8.53 7.93 17.61
N GLU A 246 -9.06 7.67 16.40
CA GLU A 246 -9.90 8.64 15.72
C GLU A 246 -11.26 8.01 15.40
N ARG A 247 -12.35 8.76 15.62
CA ARG A 247 -13.69 8.28 15.28
C ARG A 247 -13.87 8.30 13.78
N LEU A 248 -14.42 7.23 13.19
CA LEU A 248 -14.72 7.19 11.75
C LEU A 248 -15.68 8.32 11.35
N SER A 249 -16.65 8.67 12.20
CA SER A 249 -17.59 9.77 11.98
C SER A 249 -16.94 11.16 11.97
N SER A 250 -15.70 11.30 12.48
CA SER A 250 -14.93 12.55 12.40
C SER A 250 -14.14 12.68 11.12
N ILE A 251 -13.91 11.59 10.40
CA ILE A 251 -13.21 11.57 9.11
C ILE A 251 -14.19 11.99 8.02
N SER A 252 -13.94 13.12 7.39
CA SER A 252 -14.80 13.68 6.34
C SER A 252 -14.44 13.18 4.94
N SER A 253 -13.18 12.84 4.69
CA SER A 253 -12.72 12.20 3.45
C SER A 253 -11.43 11.43 3.67
N VAL A 254 -11.24 10.42 2.83
CA VAL A 254 -10.03 9.60 2.74
C VAL A 254 -9.44 9.80 1.36
N GLU A 255 -8.21 10.29 1.28
CA GLU A 255 -7.46 10.43 0.03
C GLU A 255 -6.37 9.37 0.00
N THR A 256 -6.45 8.44 -0.93
CA THR A 256 -5.44 7.39 -1.13
C THR A 256 -4.32 7.91 -2.00
N LEU A 257 -3.09 7.81 -1.49
CA LEU A 257 -1.85 8.12 -2.18
C LEU A 257 -1.14 6.80 -2.54
N ASP A 258 -0.14 6.87 -3.42
CA ASP A 258 0.66 5.68 -3.79
C ASP A 258 1.22 4.93 -2.57
N LYS A 259 1.67 5.65 -1.56
CA LYS A 259 2.25 5.06 -0.34
C LYS A 259 1.71 5.69 0.93
N GLY A 260 0.40 5.85 1.02
CA GLY A 260 -0.20 6.39 2.23
C GLY A 260 -1.62 6.89 2.02
N LEU A 261 -2.12 7.52 3.06
CA LEU A 261 -3.47 8.10 3.12
C LEU A 261 -3.41 9.47 3.76
N ILE A 262 -4.26 10.38 3.27
CA ILE A 262 -4.60 11.61 3.97
C ILE A 262 -6.05 11.48 4.43
N LEU A 263 -6.25 11.54 5.72
CA LEU A 263 -7.55 11.51 6.37
C LEU A 263 -7.92 12.95 6.74
N ASN A 264 -8.82 13.56 6.03
CA ASN A 264 -9.36 14.86 6.40
C ASN A 264 -10.41 14.67 7.48
N THR A 265 -10.38 15.51 8.51
CA THR A 265 -11.33 15.41 9.62
C THR A 265 -12.14 16.70 9.77
N ASN A 266 -13.32 16.59 10.37
CA ASN A 266 -14.16 17.75 10.73
C ASN A 266 -13.73 18.40 12.06
N LEU A 267 -12.65 17.94 12.68
CA LEU A 267 -12.13 18.48 13.93
C LEU A 267 -11.34 19.75 13.71
N LYS A 268 -11.79 20.85 14.31
CA LYS A 268 -11.09 22.15 14.22
C LYS A 268 -9.67 22.16 14.79
N THR A 269 -9.35 21.22 15.68
CA THR A 269 -8.04 21.12 16.34
C THR A 269 -7.07 20.22 15.58
N ARG A 270 -7.58 19.30 14.77
CA ARG A 270 -6.81 18.35 13.98
C ARG A 270 -7.49 18.13 12.62
N PRO A 271 -7.32 19.04 11.67
CA PRO A 271 -8.03 19.00 10.40
C PRO A 271 -7.59 17.87 9.47
N ALA A 272 -6.40 17.32 9.65
CA ALA A 272 -5.92 16.20 8.85
C ALA A 272 -4.96 15.28 9.60
N ILE A 273 -4.94 14.01 9.19
CA ILE A 273 -4.00 12.99 9.62
C ILE A 273 -3.41 12.38 8.36
N MET A 274 -2.09 12.28 8.30
CA MET A 274 -1.38 11.60 7.22
C MET A 274 -0.76 10.32 7.77
N ILE A 275 -1.00 9.21 7.11
CA ILE A 275 -0.41 7.92 7.42
C ILE A 275 0.24 7.35 6.16
N ASN A 276 1.50 6.93 6.27
CA ASN A 276 2.31 6.46 5.15
C ASN A 276 2.70 5.00 5.35
N THR A 277 2.66 4.25 4.28
CA THR A 277 3.10 2.85 4.21
C THR A 277 4.24 2.68 3.21
N SER A 278 4.83 1.50 3.20
CA SER A 278 5.86 1.13 2.22
C SER A 278 5.29 0.63 0.90
N THR A 279 4.00 0.27 0.82
CA THR A 279 3.38 -0.34 -0.34
C THR A 279 2.11 0.36 -0.82
N VAL A 280 1.88 0.34 -2.13
CA VAL A 280 0.65 0.83 -2.77
C VAL A 280 -0.55 -0.02 -2.37
N THR A 281 -0.37 -1.34 -2.34
CA THR A 281 -1.42 -2.32 -2.02
C THR A 281 -2.03 -2.10 -0.63
N GLU A 282 -1.21 -1.84 0.38
CA GLU A 282 -1.70 -1.51 1.73
C GLU A 282 -2.46 -0.18 1.76
N SER A 283 -1.97 0.85 1.06
CA SER A 283 -2.67 2.14 0.97
C SER A 283 -4.05 1.98 0.38
N TRP A 284 -4.15 1.29 -0.74
CA TRP A 284 -5.40 0.98 -1.42
C TRP A 284 -6.36 0.21 -0.50
N MET A 285 -5.88 -0.87 0.14
CA MET A 285 -6.71 -1.69 1.02
C MET A 285 -7.24 -0.92 2.22
N VAL A 286 -6.36 -0.23 2.95
CA VAL A 286 -6.77 0.54 4.15
C VAL A 286 -7.72 1.67 3.78
N GLY A 287 -7.52 2.34 2.64
CA GLY A 287 -8.41 3.37 2.12
C GLY A 287 -9.82 2.84 1.87
N ASN A 288 -9.94 1.70 1.17
CA ASN A 288 -11.21 1.05 0.90
C ASN A 288 -11.91 0.58 2.19
N ILE A 289 -11.19 -0.08 3.09
CA ILE A 289 -11.76 -0.53 4.38
C ILE A 289 -12.27 0.66 5.21
N LEU A 290 -11.53 1.78 5.26
CA LEU A 290 -11.97 2.98 5.98
C LEU A 290 -13.26 3.55 5.38
N THR A 291 -13.34 3.64 4.07
CA THR A 291 -14.54 4.13 3.36
C THR A 291 -15.74 3.23 3.62
N MET A 292 -15.54 1.91 3.59
CA MET A 292 -16.61 0.94 3.89
C MET A 292 -17.04 0.98 5.36
N ALA A 293 -16.08 1.06 6.28
CA ALA A 293 -16.36 1.11 7.71
C ALA A 293 -17.16 2.36 8.14
N GLN A 294 -17.11 3.42 7.36
CA GLN A 294 -17.94 4.61 7.58
C GLN A 294 -19.42 4.39 7.20
N SER A 295 -19.71 3.39 6.38
CA SER A 295 -21.08 3.06 5.92
C SER A 295 -21.72 1.91 6.70
N LEU A 296 -20.94 1.20 7.53
CA LEU A 296 -21.43 0.14 8.44
C LEU A 296 -21.97 0.72 9.75
#